data_298767e2f9482784a5417e90f0ddd2da
#
_entry.id   298767e2f9482784a5417e90f0ddd2da
#
_cell.length_a   1.000
_cell.length_b   1.000
_cell.length_c   1.000
_cell.angle_alpha   90.00
_cell.angle_beta   90.00
_cell.angle_gamma   90.00
#
_symmetry.space_group_name_H-M   'P 1'
#
loop_
_entity.id
_entity.type
_entity.pdbx_description
1 polymer ?
#
loop_
_entity_poly.entity_id
_entity_poly.type
_entity_poly.pdbx_seq_one_letter_code
_entity_poly.pdbx_strand_id
1 'polypeptide(L)'
;MTATEFKLSHLGLALHAYHWSATTPSNGKVIGIIHGLGEHGGRYVNVASYFSALGYEVFAFDHQGHGQSEGAKGTIQSWESFVSEISTFRAAIEGALDTPHKLILWGHSMGALVLLDYLSSRDEAETLTAAVVTSPPLKLGNPPPKILKSLASVVASIAPKLTKSNELKASDLSHDAQVVTSYQADPHNHDRVSMLLGYHMLDTANRLLAQPQSIPVPMLLMHGDADRICDISGSRQFANAVVGNVLLHEWPGLYHETHNEPTQFDVFAFAKTWLDALN
;
A
#
# COMPACT_ATOMS: atom_id res chain seq x y z
N MET A 1 -13.95 -10.00 -12.49
CA MET A 1 -14.58 -10.26 -11.17
C MET A 1 -15.15 -8.95 -10.62
N THR A 2 -16.32 -8.96 -9.96
CA THR A 2 -16.96 -7.75 -9.42
C THR A 2 -16.89 -7.78 -7.90
N ALA A 3 -16.50 -6.67 -7.28
CA ALA A 3 -16.52 -6.51 -5.85
C ALA A 3 -17.92 -6.21 -5.32
N THR A 4 -18.21 -6.61 -4.09
CA THR A 4 -19.24 -5.98 -3.27
C THR A 4 -18.63 -4.72 -2.65
N GLU A 5 -19.27 -3.58 -2.87
CA GLU A 5 -18.79 -2.28 -2.38
C GLU A 5 -19.53 -1.89 -1.11
N PHE A 6 -18.82 -1.28 -0.16
CA PHE A 6 -19.39 -0.82 1.10
C PHE A 6 -18.62 0.39 1.63
N LYS A 7 -19.04 0.94 2.76
CA LYS A 7 -18.39 2.13 3.35
C LYS A 7 -17.92 1.84 4.77
N LEU A 8 -16.74 2.37 5.09
CA LEU A 8 -16.17 2.40 6.44
C LEU A 8 -16.38 3.80 7.00
N SER A 9 -16.71 3.91 8.29
CA SER A 9 -16.71 5.19 8.99
C SER A 9 -15.39 5.38 9.72
N HIS A 10 -14.62 6.40 9.36
CA HIS A 10 -13.33 6.70 9.97
C HIS A 10 -13.20 8.19 10.27
N LEU A 11 -13.12 8.56 11.55
CA LEU A 11 -12.93 9.94 12.03
C LEU A 11 -13.83 10.99 11.34
N GLY A 12 -15.10 10.62 11.12
CA GLY A 12 -16.11 11.48 10.49
C GLY A 12 -16.08 11.48 8.96
N LEU A 13 -15.26 10.65 8.32
CA LEU A 13 -15.24 10.43 6.88
C LEU A 13 -15.84 9.06 6.53
N ALA A 14 -16.50 8.97 5.39
CA ALA A 14 -16.88 7.72 4.76
C ALA A 14 -15.78 7.29 3.79
N LEU A 15 -15.10 6.18 4.10
CA LEU A 15 -14.12 5.57 3.22
C LEU A 15 -14.80 4.48 2.39
N HIS A 16 -14.53 4.46 1.09
CA HIS A 16 -15.06 3.46 0.17
C HIS A 16 -14.24 2.16 0.28
N ALA A 17 -14.91 1.01 0.22
CA ALA A 17 -14.25 -0.28 0.36
C ALA A 17 -14.83 -1.34 -0.58
N TYR A 18 -14.02 -2.34 -0.85
CA TYR A 18 -14.28 -3.42 -1.79
C TYR A 18 -14.10 -4.76 -1.09
N HIS A 19 -14.97 -5.72 -1.42
CA HIS A 19 -14.85 -7.11 -1.02
C HIS A 19 -15.03 -8.02 -2.23
N TRP A 20 -14.04 -8.81 -2.53
CA TRP A 20 -14.08 -9.90 -3.51
C TRP A 20 -14.10 -11.23 -2.76
N SER A 21 -15.26 -11.87 -2.77
CA SER A 21 -15.45 -13.15 -2.10
C SER A 21 -14.67 -14.27 -2.79
N ALA A 22 -14.25 -15.25 -2.02
CA ALA A 22 -13.66 -16.47 -2.54
C ALA A 22 -14.59 -17.13 -3.57
N THR A 23 -14.03 -17.55 -4.71
CA THR A 23 -14.77 -18.23 -5.78
C THR A 23 -14.68 -19.76 -5.68
N THR A 24 -13.88 -20.27 -4.75
CA THR A 24 -13.75 -21.67 -4.34
C THR A 24 -14.00 -21.76 -2.83
N PRO A 25 -14.14 -22.94 -2.23
CA PRO A 25 -14.26 -23.05 -0.78
C PRO A 25 -13.18 -22.29 -0.05
N SER A 26 -13.59 -21.49 0.95
CA SER A 26 -12.67 -20.62 1.72
C SER A 26 -11.54 -21.46 2.36
N ASN A 27 -10.31 -20.94 2.25
CA ASN A 27 -9.13 -21.52 2.90
C ASN A 27 -8.85 -20.91 4.29
N GLY A 28 -9.76 -20.04 4.79
CA GLY A 28 -9.63 -19.33 6.06
C GLY A 28 -8.60 -18.19 6.06
N LYS A 29 -8.09 -17.79 4.89
CA LYS A 29 -7.15 -16.68 4.75
C LYS A 29 -7.82 -15.45 4.11
N VAL A 30 -7.44 -14.28 4.56
CA VAL A 30 -7.95 -12.98 4.11
C VAL A 30 -6.79 -12.08 3.71
N ILE A 31 -6.91 -11.40 2.58
CA ILE A 31 -5.97 -10.36 2.17
C ILE A 31 -6.68 -9.01 2.25
N GLY A 32 -6.12 -8.08 3.04
CA GLY A 32 -6.52 -6.67 3.08
C GLY A 32 -5.52 -5.81 2.32
N ILE A 33 -5.95 -5.13 1.26
CA ILE A 33 -5.09 -4.34 0.36
C ILE A 33 -5.13 -2.87 0.72
N ILE A 34 -3.95 -2.24 0.77
CA ILE A 34 -3.69 -0.85 1.10
C ILE A 34 -2.97 -0.23 -0.10
N HIS A 35 -3.67 0.60 -0.86
CA HIS A 35 -3.24 1.13 -2.15
C HIS A 35 -2.23 2.29 -2.06
N GLY A 36 -1.64 2.67 -3.20
CA GLY A 36 -0.63 3.72 -3.32
C GLY A 36 -1.21 5.14 -3.49
N LEU A 37 -0.30 6.13 -3.66
CA LEU A 37 -0.65 7.54 -3.85
C LEU A 37 -1.31 7.77 -5.21
N GLY A 38 -2.45 8.46 -5.21
CA GLY A 38 -3.12 8.88 -6.43
C GLY A 38 -3.88 7.79 -7.18
N GLU A 39 -4.02 6.62 -6.57
CA GLU A 39 -4.80 5.48 -7.07
C GLU A 39 -5.92 5.09 -6.09
N HIS A 40 -6.50 3.90 -6.21
CA HIS A 40 -7.58 3.41 -5.37
C HIS A 40 -7.61 1.87 -5.30
N GLY A 41 -8.35 1.33 -4.31
CA GLY A 41 -8.45 -0.11 -4.05
C GLY A 41 -9.02 -0.94 -5.20
N GLY A 42 -9.91 -0.36 -6.01
CA GLY A 42 -10.53 -1.05 -7.15
C GLY A 42 -9.53 -1.47 -8.25
N ARG A 43 -8.33 -0.89 -8.30
CA ARG A 43 -7.28 -1.28 -9.26
C ARG A 43 -6.66 -2.65 -8.98
N TYR A 44 -6.93 -3.22 -7.82
CA TYR A 44 -6.36 -4.52 -7.40
C TYR A 44 -7.24 -5.73 -7.76
N VAL A 45 -8.15 -5.57 -8.71
CA VAL A 45 -9.02 -6.64 -9.18
C VAL A 45 -8.27 -7.86 -9.71
N ASN A 46 -7.07 -7.69 -10.27
CA ASN A 46 -6.20 -8.76 -10.73
C ASN A 46 -5.63 -9.59 -9.57
N VAL A 47 -5.12 -8.94 -8.52
CA VAL A 47 -4.70 -9.57 -7.26
C VAL A 47 -5.90 -10.30 -6.64
N ALA A 48 -7.03 -9.61 -6.51
CA ALA A 48 -8.25 -10.19 -5.95
C ALA A 48 -8.71 -11.41 -6.74
N SER A 49 -8.73 -11.34 -8.08
CA SER A 49 -9.14 -12.47 -8.93
C SER A 49 -8.24 -13.69 -8.77
N TYR A 50 -6.93 -13.48 -8.65
CA TYR A 50 -5.99 -14.57 -8.45
C TYR A 50 -6.19 -15.25 -7.10
N PHE A 51 -6.21 -14.49 -6.01
CA PHE A 51 -6.27 -15.05 -4.67
C PHE A 51 -7.67 -15.59 -4.31
N SER A 52 -8.75 -14.96 -4.79
CA SER A 52 -10.10 -15.49 -4.55
C SER A 52 -10.35 -16.83 -5.26
N ALA A 53 -9.71 -17.05 -6.42
CA ALA A 53 -9.73 -18.36 -7.07
C ALA A 53 -9.00 -19.46 -6.26
N LEU A 54 -8.19 -19.08 -5.29
CA LEU A 54 -7.47 -19.94 -4.36
C LEU A 54 -8.13 -20.05 -2.98
N GLY A 55 -9.35 -19.50 -2.83
CA GLY A 55 -10.13 -19.58 -1.59
C GLY A 55 -9.85 -18.46 -0.58
N TYR A 56 -9.13 -17.40 -0.95
CA TYR A 56 -8.96 -16.23 -0.10
C TYR A 56 -10.16 -15.29 -0.21
N GLU A 57 -10.57 -14.69 0.91
CA GLU A 57 -11.36 -13.47 0.89
C GLU A 57 -10.40 -12.29 0.65
N VAL A 58 -10.77 -11.36 -0.25
CA VAL A 58 -9.91 -10.21 -0.55
C VAL A 58 -10.69 -8.93 -0.35
N PHE A 59 -10.11 -8.02 0.42
CA PHE A 59 -10.66 -6.71 0.72
C PHE A 59 -9.69 -5.62 0.29
N ALA A 60 -10.22 -4.46 -0.06
CA ALA A 60 -9.46 -3.23 -0.24
C ALA A 60 -10.30 -2.05 0.25
N PHE A 61 -9.67 -0.92 0.49
CA PHE A 61 -10.37 0.33 0.73
C PHE A 61 -9.65 1.48 0.03
N ASP A 62 -10.37 2.57 -0.19
CA ASP A 62 -9.79 3.81 -0.69
C ASP A 62 -9.42 4.69 0.51
N HIS A 63 -8.17 5.12 0.58
CA HIS A 63 -7.71 6.08 1.58
C HIS A 63 -8.49 7.39 1.54
N GLN A 64 -8.60 8.13 2.64
CA GLN A 64 -9.14 9.49 2.62
C GLN A 64 -8.50 10.32 1.50
N GLY A 65 -9.32 11.07 0.75
CA GLY A 65 -8.85 11.89 -0.38
C GLY A 65 -8.38 11.10 -1.60
N HIS A 66 -8.72 9.81 -1.70
CA HIS A 66 -8.42 8.95 -2.85
C HIS A 66 -9.67 8.20 -3.31
N GLY A 67 -9.66 7.75 -4.56
CA GLY A 67 -10.72 6.94 -5.13
C GLY A 67 -12.11 7.56 -4.97
N GLN A 68 -13.01 6.80 -4.38
CA GLN A 68 -14.38 7.17 -4.06
C GLN A 68 -14.58 7.57 -2.58
N SER A 69 -13.51 7.59 -1.78
CA SER A 69 -13.53 8.02 -0.39
C SER A 69 -13.68 9.53 -0.24
N GLU A 70 -14.28 9.95 0.87
CA GLU A 70 -14.39 11.36 1.20
C GLU A 70 -13.02 11.99 1.48
N GLY A 71 -12.96 13.31 1.38
CA GLY A 71 -11.77 14.11 1.52
C GLY A 71 -11.36 14.79 0.21
N ALA A 72 -10.60 15.87 0.29
CA ALA A 72 -10.06 16.53 -0.90
C ALA A 72 -8.91 15.69 -1.47
N LYS A 73 -8.83 15.61 -2.81
CA LYS A 73 -7.85 14.75 -3.51
C LYS A 73 -6.40 14.97 -3.02
N GLY A 74 -5.77 13.88 -2.58
CA GLY A 74 -4.39 13.87 -2.10
C GLY A 74 -4.16 14.59 -0.78
N THR A 75 -5.21 14.83 0.03
CA THR A 75 -5.09 15.43 1.36
C THR A 75 -5.37 14.42 2.46
N ILE A 76 -4.79 14.67 3.62
CA ILE A 76 -5.01 13.91 4.85
C ILE A 76 -5.37 14.86 6.00
N GLN A 77 -6.10 14.36 7.02
CA GLN A 77 -6.34 15.12 8.25
C GLN A 77 -5.06 15.22 9.08
N SER A 78 -4.39 14.09 9.26
CA SER A 78 -3.08 13.95 9.90
C SER A 78 -2.44 12.64 9.44
N TRP A 79 -1.14 12.45 9.68
CA TRP A 79 -0.51 11.16 9.41
C TRP A 79 -1.07 10.05 10.31
N GLU A 80 -1.31 10.36 11.57
CA GLU A 80 -1.91 9.44 12.53
C GLU A 80 -3.31 8.97 12.08
N SER A 81 -4.17 9.88 11.59
CA SER A 81 -5.47 9.49 11.05
C SER A 81 -5.33 8.56 9.84
N PHE A 82 -4.28 8.76 9.03
CA PHE A 82 -4.01 7.97 7.84
C PHE A 82 -3.52 6.56 8.20
N VAL A 83 -2.64 6.43 9.19
CA VAL A 83 -2.19 5.12 9.69
C VAL A 83 -3.33 4.37 10.38
N SER A 84 -4.19 5.07 11.15
CA SER A 84 -5.32 4.46 11.86
C SER A 84 -6.47 4.01 10.94
N GLU A 85 -6.49 4.40 9.65
CA GLU A 85 -7.40 3.80 8.67
C GLU A 85 -7.22 2.28 8.57
N ILE A 86 -5.99 1.78 8.76
CA ILE A 86 -5.71 0.34 8.78
C ILE A 86 -6.47 -0.36 9.92
N SER A 87 -6.48 0.22 11.11
CA SER A 87 -7.23 -0.34 12.26
C SER A 87 -8.73 -0.39 11.99
N THR A 88 -9.28 0.69 11.40
CA THR A 88 -10.69 0.76 10.99
C THR A 88 -11.00 -0.28 9.91
N PHE A 89 -10.13 -0.44 8.92
CA PHE A 89 -10.27 -1.41 7.85
C PHE A 89 -10.23 -2.85 8.38
N ARG A 90 -9.31 -3.16 9.28
CA ARG A 90 -9.24 -4.46 9.96
C ARG A 90 -10.53 -4.79 10.72
N ALA A 91 -11.01 -3.85 11.53
CA ALA A 91 -12.27 -4.05 12.27
C ALA A 91 -13.47 -4.33 11.34
N ALA A 92 -13.49 -3.69 10.15
CA ALA A 92 -14.51 -3.95 9.17
C ALA A 92 -14.38 -5.33 8.51
N ILE A 93 -13.17 -5.80 8.24
CA ILE A 93 -12.92 -7.18 7.76
C ILE A 93 -13.40 -8.19 8.80
N GLU A 94 -13.04 -8.01 10.07
CA GLU A 94 -13.45 -8.85 11.18
C GLU A 94 -14.99 -8.88 11.34
N GLY A 95 -15.64 -7.73 11.17
CA GLY A 95 -17.11 -7.62 11.24
C GLY A 95 -17.84 -8.18 10.01
N ALA A 96 -17.17 -8.34 8.88
CA ALA A 96 -17.75 -8.86 7.64
C ALA A 96 -17.68 -10.39 7.53
N LEU A 97 -16.90 -11.05 8.37
CA LEU A 97 -16.63 -12.49 8.30
C LEU A 97 -17.08 -13.18 9.59
N ASP A 98 -17.95 -14.19 9.46
CA ASP A 98 -18.53 -14.94 10.59
C ASP A 98 -17.58 -15.99 11.20
N THR A 99 -16.43 -16.21 10.56
CA THR A 99 -15.50 -17.29 10.94
C THR A 99 -14.11 -16.74 11.26
N PRO A 100 -13.38 -17.37 12.22
CA PRO A 100 -11.98 -17.03 12.46
C PRO A 100 -11.15 -17.16 11.17
N HIS A 101 -10.29 -16.18 10.94
CA HIS A 101 -9.49 -16.12 9.73
C HIS A 101 -8.07 -15.63 9.99
N LYS A 102 -7.16 -15.94 9.05
CA LYS A 102 -5.77 -15.50 9.03
C LYS A 102 -5.67 -14.23 8.18
N LEU A 103 -5.53 -13.08 8.82
CA LEU A 103 -5.45 -11.79 8.12
C LEU A 103 -4.02 -11.48 7.67
N ILE A 104 -3.88 -11.19 6.38
CA ILE A 104 -2.67 -10.74 5.71
C ILE A 104 -2.94 -9.33 5.21
N LEU A 105 -2.05 -8.37 5.49
CA LEU A 105 -2.12 -7.04 4.90
C LEU A 105 -1.13 -6.93 3.74
N TRP A 106 -1.59 -6.37 2.63
CA TRP A 106 -0.80 -6.13 1.42
C TRP A 106 -0.78 -4.63 1.12
N GLY A 107 0.36 -3.98 1.36
CA GLY A 107 0.56 -2.56 1.07
C GLY A 107 1.41 -2.35 -0.18
N HIS A 108 1.02 -1.37 -1.01
CA HIS A 108 1.79 -0.95 -2.18
C HIS A 108 2.16 0.53 -2.12
N SER A 109 3.40 0.87 -2.49
CA SER A 109 3.89 2.24 -2.61
C SER A 109 3.59 3.08 -1.34
N MET A 110 2.82 4.16 -1.41
CA MET A 110 2.38 4.92 -0.23
C MET A 110 1.69 4.01 0.79
N GLY A 111 0.80 3.12 0.37
CA GLY A 111 0.15 2.15 1.26
C GLY A 111 1.14 1.19 1.93
N ALA A 112 2.23 0.86 1.24
CA ALA A 112 3.35 0.10 1.83
C ALA A 112 4.06 0.89 2.93
N LEU A 113 4.27 2.19 2.74
CA LEU A 113 4.88 3.06 3.76
C LEU A 113 3.98 3.18 4.99
N VAL A 114 2.67 3.37 4.78
CA VAL A 114 1.66 3.44 5.86
C VAL A 114 1.61 2.10 6.61
N LEU A 115 1.64 0.97 5.89
CA LEU A 115 1.69 -0.36 6.50
C LEU A 115 2.97 -0.59 7.30
N LEU A 116 4.13 -0.19 6.80
CA LEU A 116 5.40 -0.29 7.55
C LEU A 116 5.37 0.53 8.84
N ASP A 117 4.79 1.74 8.80
CA ASP A 117 4.61 2.55 10.00
C ASP A 117 3.64 1.90 10.99
N TYR A 118 2.51 1.39 10.49
CA TYR A 118 1.55 0.63 11.28
C TYR A 118 2.20 -0.58 11.99
N LEU A 119 2.94 -1.41 11.23
CA LEU A 119 3.61 -2.61 11.74
C LEU A 119 4.66 -2.30 12.82
N SER A 120 5.34 -1.15 12.72
CA SER A 120 6.40 -0.76 13.65
C SER A 120 5.91 0.04 14.86
N SER A 121 4.65 0.49 14.88
CA SER A 121 4.13 1.41 15.91
C SER A 121 2.85 0.95 16.60
N ARG A 122 2.22 -0.17 16.17
CA ARG A 122 0.94 -0.65 16.70
C ARG A 122 1.05 -2.06 17.27
N ASP A 123 0.74 -2.22 18.55
CA ASP A 123 0.72 -3.53 19.22
C ASP A 123 -0.27 -4.50 18.55
N GLU A 124 -1.40 -3.99 18.06
CA GLU A 124 -2.39 -4.81 17.35
C GLU A 124 -1.87 -5.45 16.06
N ALA A 125 -0.75 -4.94 15.51
CA ALA A 125 -0.11 -5.54 14.34
C ALA A 125 0.38 -6.98 14.61
N GLU A 126 0.69 -7.32 15.86
CA GLU A 126 1.11 -8.67 16.28
C GLU A 126 0.06 -9.75 15.99
N THR A 127 -1.21 -9.38 15.85
CA THR A 127 -2.31 -10.31 15.57
C THR A 127 -2.47 -10.66 14.09
N LEU A 128 -1.73 -9.98 13.20
CA LEU A 128 -1.71 -10.32 11.79
C LEU A 128 -0.97 -11.65 11.56
N THR A 129 -1.39 -12.36 10.53
CA THR A 129 -0.68 -13.59 10.12
C THR A 129 0.61 -13.27 9.39
N ALA A 130 0.58 -12.25 8.52
CA ALA A 130 1.71 -11.82 7.72
C ALA A 130 1.46 -10.44 7.11
N ALA A 131 2.52 -9.83 6.56
CA ALA A 131 2.44 -8.64 5.73
C ALA A 131 3.14 -8.87 4.39
N VAL A 132 2.56 -8.33 3.31
CA VAL A 132 3.19 -8.21 2.00
C VAL A 132 3.36 -6.72 1.70
N VAL A 133 4.56 -6.30 1.41
CA VAL A 133 4.94 -4.90 1.18
C VAL A 133 5.57 -4.80 -0.19
N THR A 134 5.03 -3.95 -1.07
CA THR A 134 5.53 -3.81 -2.44
C THR A 134 5.96 -2.38 -2.73
N SER A 135 7.17 -2.21 -3.24
CA SER A 135 7.73 -0.94 -3.73
C SER A 135 7.56 0.25 -2.76
N PRO A 136 7.89 0.13 -1.45
CA PRO A 136 7.69 1.22 -0.50
C PRO A 136 8.56 2.44 -0.84
N PRO A 137 8.04 3.69 -0.75
CA PRO A 137 8.78 4.92 -1.03
C PRO A 137 9.74 5.29 0.11
N LEU A 138 10.57 4.35 0.54
CA LEU A 138 11.61 4.57 1.55
C LEU A 138 12.73 5.47 1.01
N LYS A 139 13.02 5.36 -0.30
CA LYS A 139 13.78 6.34 -1.06
C LYS A 139 13.08 6.59 -2.39
N LEU A 140 13.16 7.82 -2.89
CA LEU A 140 12.57 8.18 -4.18
C LEU A 140 13.63 8.08 -5.28
N GLY A 141 13.24 7.61 -6.47
CA GLY A 141 14.10 7.57 -7.65
C GLY A 141 14.53 8.97 -8.09
N ASN A 142 13.66 9.96 -7.91
CA ASN A 142 13.96 11.38 -8.14
C ASN A 142 13.63 12.20 -6.88
N PRO A 143 14.53 12.25 -5.88
CA PRO A 143 14.25 12.92 -4.63
C PRO A 143 14.21 14.46 -4.80
N PRO A 144 13.31 15.16 -4.09
CA PRO A 144 13.29 16.62 -4.12
C PRO A 144 14.60 17.22 -3.60
N PRO A 145 15.00 18.41 -4.10
CA PRO A 145 16.19 19.10 -3.62
C PRO A 145 16.23 19.25 -2.09
N LYS A 146 17.42 19.15 -1.49
CA LYS A 146 17.59 19.20 -0.02
C LYS A 146 16.97 20.46 0.61
N ILE A 147 17.03 21.59 -0.09
CA ILE A 147 16.46 22.86 0.38
C ILE A 147 14.92 22.81 0.48
N LEU A 148 14.26 22.08 -0.40
CA LEU A 148 12.81 21.85 -0.32
C LEU A 148 12.44 20.94 0.85
N LYS A 149 13.29 19.97 1.18
CA LYS A 149 13.08 19.09 2.34
C LYS A 149 13.09 19.88 3.66
N SER A 150 14.01 20.83 3.83
CA SER A 150 14.10 21.66 5.05
C SER A 150 12.94 22.66 5.18
N LEU A 151 12.33 23.06 4.07
CA LEU A 151 11.16 23.95 4.07
C LEU A 151 9.83 23.18 4.14
N ALA A 152 9.85 21.89 3.87
CA ALA A 152 8.63 21.09 3.76
C ALA A 152 7.79 21.08 5.06
N SER A 153 8.44 21.01 6.24
CA SER A 153 7.76 21.05 7.54
C SER A 153 7.07 22.40 7.78
N VAL A 154 7.74 23.51 7.42
CA VAL A 154 7.18 24.87 7.57
C VAL A 154 5.99 25.05 6.63
N VAL A 155 6.14 24.66 5.35
CA VAL A 155 5.04 24.76 4.39
C VAL A 155 3.88 23.86 4.77
N ALA A 156 4.15 22.63 5.23
CA ALA A 156 3.12 21.70 5.70
C ALA A 156 2.35 22.25 6.92
N SER A 157 3.00 23.02 7.80
CA SER A 157 2.33 23.63 8.96
C SER A 157 1.50 24.86 8.61
N ILE A 158 1.94 25.66 7.62
CA ILE A 158 1.24 26.91 7.23
C ILE A 158 0.13 26.63 6.21
N ALA A 159 0.36 25.73 5.26
CA ALA A 159 -0.55 25.40 4.17
C ALA A 159 -0.72 23.88 3.98
N PRO A 160 -1.17 23.14 5.01
CA PRO A 160 -1.20 21.67 5.01
C PRO A 160 -2.01 21.09 3.86
N LYS A 161 -3.10 21.74 3.47
CA LYS A 161 -4.01 21.31 2.40
C LYS A 161 -3.65 21.81 1.01
N LEU A 162 -2.59 22.61 0.87
CA LEU A 162 -2.11 23.02 -0.45
C LEU A 162 -1.59 21.80 -1.19
N THR A 163 -2.16 21.49 -2.36
CA THR A 163 -1.77 20.36 -3.18
C THR A 163 -0.94 20.78 -4.39
N LYS A 164 -0.04 19.90 -4.80
CA LYS A 164 0.68 19.99 -6.07
C LYS A 164 0.55 18.68 -6.83
N SER A 165 0.97 18.65 -8.10
CA SER A 165 1.15 17.39 -8.83
C SER A 165 2.26 16.56 -8.16
N ASN A 166 2.05 15.24 -8.09
CA ASN A 166 3.06 14.28 -7.60
C ASN A 166 4.15 14.00 -8.65
N GLU A 167 3.99 14.53 -9.88
CA GLU A 167 4.93 14.39 -11.01
C GLU A 167 5.20 12.92 -11.41
N LEU A 168 4.33 11.99 -11.01
CA LEU A 168 4.43 10.59 -11.37
C LEU A 168 4.16 10.42 -12.87
N LYS A 169 5.06 9.73 -13.55
CA LYS A 169 4.86 9.35 -14.94
C LYS A 169 4.19 7.98 -14.99
N ALA A 170 3.00 7.91 -15.55
CA ALA A 170 2.26 6.65 -15.65
C ALA A 170 3.04 5.56 -16.40
N SER A 171 3.94 5.94 -17.33
CA SER A 171 4.85 5.01 -18.04
C SER A 171 5.88 4.32 -17.14
N ASP A 172 6.08 4.80 -15.91
CA ASP A 172 7.01 4.21 -14.96
C ASP A 172 6.31 3.23 -13.98
N LEU A 173 4.98 3.05 -14.13
CA LEU A 173 4.20 2.11 -13.33
C LEU A 173 4.42 0.66 -13.75
N SER A 174 4.35 0.38 -15.04
CA SER A 174 4.41 -0.98 -15.63
C SER A 174 4.90 -0.93 -17.06
N HIS A 175 5.47 -2.04 -17.53
CA HIS A 175 5.76 -2.28 -18.96
C HIS A 175 4.49 -2.51 -19.78
N ASP A 176 3.36 -2.86 -19.17
CA ASP A 176 2.11 -3.07 -19.87
C ASP A 176 1.45 -1.73 -20.25
N ALA A 177 1.45 -1.42 -21.54
CA ALA A 177 0.86 -0.19 -22.07
C ALA A 177 -0.66 -0.09 -21.78
N GLN A 178 -1.36 -1.23 -21.60
CA GLN A 178 -2.78 -1.22 -21.25
C GLN A 178 -2.97 -0.77 -19.79
N VAL A 179 -2.11 -1.19 -18.88
CA VAL A 179 -2.10 -0.71 -17.48
C VAL A 179 -1.89 0.80 -17.44
N VAL A 180 -0.89 1.31 -18.19
CA VAL A 180 -0.60 2.75 -18.28
C VAL A 180 -1.80 3.53 -18.81
N THR A 181 -2.41 3.05 -19.90
CA THR A 181 -3.57 3.72 -20.52
C THR A 181 -4.79 3.70 -19.58
N SER A 182 -5.05 2.56 -18.93
CA SER A 182 -6.15 2.42 -17.97
C SER A 182 -5.96 3.33 -16.76
N TYR A 183 -4.73 3.42 -16.23
CA TYR A 183 -4.42 4.34 -15.13
C TYR A 183 -4.72 5.80 -15.49
N GLN A 184 -4.33 6.23 -16.69
CA GLN A 184 -4.56 7.61 -17.15
C GLN A 184 -6.02 7.93 -17.43
N ALA A 185 -6.80 6.94 -17.86
CA ALA A 185 -8.22 7.10 -18.18
C ALA A 185 -9.15 6.99 -16.97
N ASP A 186 -8.65 6.48 -15.83
CA ASP A 186 -9.47 6.23 -14.65
C ASP A 186 -9.78 7.56 -13.92
N PRO A 187 -11.07 7.94 -13.80
CA PRO A 187 -11.49 9.19 -13.14
C PRO A 187 -11.26 9.20 -11.63
N HIS A 188 -11.06 8.02 -11.01
CA HIS A 188 -10.80 7.88 -9.58
C HIS A 188 -9.32 8.05 -9.24
N ASN A 189 -8.43 7.98 -10.22
CA ASN A 189 -7.02 8.32 -10.06
C ASN A 189 -6.82 9.85 -10.05
N HIS A 190 -5.73 10.29 -9.43
CA HIS A 190 -5.34 11.70 -9.44
C HIS A 190 -3.82 11.87 -9.26
N ASP A 191 -3.31 13.02 -9.65
CA ASP A 191 -1.90 13.41 -9.50
C ASP A 191 -1.63 14.30 -8.28
N ARG A 192 -2.56 14.42 -7.34
CA ARG A 192 -2.47 15.37 -6.24
C ARG A 192 -1.79 14.79 -5.01
N VAL A 193 -0.90 15.60 -4.41
CA VAL A 193 -0.31 15.36 -3.09
C VAL A 193 -0.28 16.68 -2.31
N SER A 194 -0.86 16.67 -1.10
CA SER A 194 -0.82 17.85 -0.23
C SER A 194 0.56 18.01 0.42
N MET A 195 0.88 19.25 0.83
CA MET A 195 2.13 19.53 1.54
C MET A 195 2.25 18.69 2.81
N LEU A 196 1.15 18.48 3.53
CA LEU A 196 1.12 17.65 4.73
C LEU A 196 1.41 16.19 4.41
N LEU A 197 0.73 15.59 3.43
CA LEU A 197 0.94 14.20 3.03
C LEU A 197 2.38 13.98 2.55
N GLY A 198 2.86 14.83 1.64
CA GLY A 198 4.22 14.72 1.10
C GLY A 198 5.30 14.87 2.18
N TYR A 199 5.11 15.80 3.13
CA TYR A 199 6.01 15.95 4.28
C TYR A 199 6.07 14.68 5.11
N HIS A 200 4.91 14.14 5.52
CA HIS A 200 4.86 12.96 6.37
C HIS A 200 5.37 11.69 5.66
N MET A 201 5.13 11.54 4.36
CA MET A 201 5.74 10.43 3.61
C MET A 201 7.27 10.47 3.69
N LEU A 202 7.88 11.65 3.48
CA LEU A 202 9.34 11.81 3.56
C LEU A 202 9.86 11.63 4.99
N ASP A 203 9.17 12.18 5.98
CA ASP A 203 9.54 12.09 7.38
C ASP A 203 9.48 10.64 7.88
N THR A 204 8.38 9.94 7.59
CA THR A 204 8.20 8.52 7.93
C THR A 204 9.26 7.65 7.26
N ALA A 205 9.53 7.83 5.96
CA ALA A 205 10.57 7.10 5.26
C ALA A 205 11.95 7.31 5.91
N ASN A 206 12.30 8.57 6.24
CA ASN A 206 13.54 8.88 6.93
C ASN A 206 13.61 8.22 8.33
N ARG A 207 12.53 8.26 9.11
CA ARG A 207 12.44 7.65 10.44
C ARG A 207 12.61 6.13 10.38
N LEU A 208 11.92 5.47 9.44
CA LEU A 208 12.03 4.03 9.25
C LEU A 208 13.43 3.57 8.82
N LEU A 209 14.18 4.41 8.10
CA LEU A 209 15.56 4.13 7.68
C LEU A 209 16.63 4.57 8.68
N ALA A 210 16.31 5.49 9.60
CA ALA A 210 17.30 6.07 10.53
C ALA A 210 17.72 5.11 11.63
N GLN A 211 16.87 4.16 11.99
CA GLN A 211 17.11 3.18 13.05
C GLN A 211 16.41 1.86 12.74
N PRO A 212 16.92 0.72 13.27
CA PRO A 212 16.27 -0.58 13.10
C PRO A 212 14.83 -0.53 13.59
N GLN A 213 13.92 -1.06 12.78
CA GLN A 213 12.51 -1.24 13.14
C GLN A 213 12.29 -2.68 13.60
N SER A 214 11.36 -2.90 14.51
CA SER A 214 10.88 -4.24 14.86
C SER A 214 9.58 -4.50 14.11
N ILE A 215 9.55 -5.56 13.32
CA ILE A 215 8.34 -6.00 12.61
C ILE A 215 7.86 -7.28 13.28
N PRO A 216 6.66 -7.26 13.90
CA PRO A 216 6.22 -8.34 14.79
C PRO A 216 5.74 -9.59 14.06
N VAL A 217 5.51 -9.51 12.74
CA VAL A 217 4.96 -10.60 11.93
C VAL A 217 5.88 -10.93 10.75
N PRO A 218 5.78 -12.16 10.18
CA PRO A 218 6.48 -12.47 8.93
C PRO A 218 6.11 -11.45 7.85
N MET A 219 7.12 -10.91 7.16
CA MET A 219 6.92 -9.92 6.11
C MET A 219 7.65 -10.30 4.82
N LEU A 220 6.93 -10.29 3.72
CA LEU A 220 7.48 -10.34 2.37
C LEU A 220 7.59 -8.93 1.81
N LEU A 221 8.81 -8.47 1.58
CA LEU A 221 9.10 -7.19 0.92
C LEU A 221 9.51 -7.46 -0.53
N MET A 222 8.71 -7.00 -1.49
CA MET A 222 8.98 -7.16 -2.92
C MET A 222 9.22 -5.81 -3.59
N HIS A 223 10.16 -5.76 -4.54
CA HIS A 223 10.49 -4.54 -5.27
C HIS A 223 11.01 -4.86 -6.67
N GLY A 224 10.57 -4.13 -7.69
CA GLY A 224 11.16 -4.19 -9.03
C GLY A 224 12.50 -3.47 -9.06
N ASP A 225 13.56 -4.10 -9.58
CA ASP A 225 14.89 -3.48 -9.59
C ASP A 225 15.06 -2.38 -10.64
N ALA A 226 14.10 -2.28 -11.59
CA ALA A 226 14.00 -1.20 -12.56
C ALA A 226 12.96 -0.12 -12.19
N ASP A 227 12.47 -0.11 -10.94
CA ASP A 227 11.56 0.92 -10.43
C ASP A 227 12.23 2.30 -10.46
N ARG A 228 11.59 3.25 -11.18
CA ARG A 228 12.06 4.63 -11.34
C ARG A 228 11.37 5.61 -10.42
N ILE A 229 10.29 5.18 -9.75
CA ILE A 229 9.49 5.97 -8.81
C ILE A 229 10.09 5.84 -7.40
N CYS A 230 10.27 4.60 -6.94
CA CYS A 230 10.88 4.27 -5.66
C CYS A 230 12.22 3.57 -5.87
N ASP A 231 13.29 4.13 -5.30
CA ASP A 231 14.62 3.53 -5.40
C ASP A 231 14.71 2.29 -4.50
N ILE A 232 14.94 1.14 -5.12
CA ILE A 232 15.08 -0.16 -4.43
C ILE A 232 16.14 -0.16 -3.33
N SER A 233 17.14 0.74 -3.39
CA SER A 233 18.13 0.87 -2.33
C SER A 233 17.53 1.20 -0.96
N GLY A 234 16.32 1.81 -0.94
CA GLY A 234 15.55 2.00 0.29
C GLY A 234 15.06 0.70 0.88
N SER A 235 14.49 -0.18 0.07
CA SER A 235 14.04 -1.52 0.49
C SER A 235 15.21 -2.39 0.94
N ARG A 236 16.34 -2.35 0.24
CA ARG A 236 17.57 -3.05 0.65
C ARG A 236 18.09 -2.55 2.00
N GLN A 237 18.15 -1.23 2.20
CA GLN A 237 18.59 -0.64 3.47
C GLN A 237 17.67 -1.05 4.62
N PHE A 238 16.35 -0.98 4.41
CA PHE A 238 15.37 -1.37 5.43
C PHE A 238 15.48 -2.86 5.76
N ALA A 239 15.48 -3.74 4.76
CA ALA A 239 15.58 -5.19 4.97
C ALA A 239 16.86 -5.63 5.70
N ASN A 240 17.97 -4.92 5.48
CA ASN A 240 19.23 -5.20 6.14
C ASN A 240 19.28 -4.74 7.62
N ALA A 241 18.43 -3.77 8.01
CA ALA A 241 18.42 -3.18 9.35
C ALA A 241 17.26 -3.67 10.22
N VAL A 242 16.18 -4.15 9.62
CA VAL A 242 14.96 -4.53 10.33
C VAL A 242 15.19 -5.73 11.24
N VAL A 243 14.55 -5.72 12.41
CA VAL A 243 14.49 -6.85 13.34
C VAL A 243 13.17 -7.58 13.12
N GLY A 244 13.22 -8.87 12.77
CA GLY A 244 12.04 -9.67 12.48
C GLY A 244 12.26 -10.67 11.35
N ASN A 245 11.21 -11.43 11.04
CA ASN A 245 11.22 -12.40 9.93
C ASN A 245 10.85 -11.68 8.62
N VAL A 246 11.81 -11.07 7.95
CA VAL A 246 11.61 -10.30 6.72
C VAL A 246 12.38 -10.94 5.56
N LEU A 247 11.66 -11.27 4.49
CA LEU A 247 12.22 -11.72 3.23
C LEU A 247 12.13 -10.58 2.20
N LEU A 248 13.28 -10.07 1.74
CA LEU A 248 13.34 -9.20 0.56
C LEU A 248 13.45 -10.05 -0.69
N HIS A 249 12.54 -9.84 -1.65
CA HIS A 249 12.60 -10.40 -2.99
C HIS A 249 12.64 -9.28 -4.03
N GLU A 250 13.69 -9.27 -4.84
CA GLU A 250 13.89 -8.30 -5.92
C GLU A 250 13.45 -8.91 -7.24
N TRP A 251 12.60 -8.18 -7.98
CA TRP A 251 12.10 -8.61 -9.28
C TRP A 251 12.94 -8.00 -10.40
N PRO A 252 13.76 -8.82 -11.12
CA PRO A 252 14.64 -8.30 -12.16
C PRO A 252 13.84 -7.66 -13.30
N GLY A 253 14.20 -6.43 -13.65
CA GLY A 253 13.63 -5.68 -14.77
C GLY A 253 12.23 -5.13 -14.54
N LEU A 254 11.53 -5.44 -13.43
CA LEU A 254 10.18 -4.94 -13.21
C LEU A 254 10.18 -3.48 -12.73
N TYR A 255 9.11 -2.75 -13.09
CA TYR A 255 8.86 -1.39 -12.68
C TYR A 255 8.12 -1.32 -11.33
N HIS A 256 7.47 -0.18 -11.06
CA HIS A 256 6.89 0.14 -9.76
C HIS A 256 5.76 -0.80 -9.33
N GLU A 257 4.79 -1.04 -10.21
CA GLU A 257 3.62 -1.88 -9.93
C GLU A 257 3.89 -3.34 -10.33
N THR A 258 4.72 -4.06 -9.56
CA THR A 258 5.07 -5.46 -9.85
C THR A 258 3.85 -6.36 -10.04
N HIS A 259 2.73 -6.03 -9.37
CA HIS A 259 1.44 -6.72 -9.46
C HIS A 259 0.64 -6.38 -10.73
N ASN A 260 1.08 -5.42 -11.53
CA ASN A 260 0.48 -5.01 -12.81
C ASN A 260 1.44 -5.20 -13.99
N GLU A 261 2.57 -5.84 -13.78
CA GLU A 261 3.51 -6.16 -14.86
C GLU A 261 2.99 -7.32 -15.75
N PRO A 262 3.48 -7.47 -16.98
CA PRO A 262 3.11 -8.63 -17.82
C PRO A 262 3.36 -9.98 -17.14
N THR A 263 4.32 -10.05 -16.23
CA THR A 263 4.67 -11.25 -15.45
C THR A 263 3.99 -11.28 -14.08
N GLN A 264 2.90 -10.54 -13.84
CA GLN A 264 2.21 -10.43 -12.55
C GLN A 264 1.85 -11.78 -11.93
N PHE A 265 1.56 -12.80 -12.73
CA PHE A 265 1.22 -14.13 -12.22
C PHE A 265 2.41 -14.82 -11.53
N ASP A 266 3.64 -14.53 -11.93
CA ASP A 266 4.84 -15.02 -11.24
C ASP A 266 4.98 -14.33 -9.88
N VAL A 267 4.67 -13.02 -9.80
CA VAL A 267 4.65 -12.24 -8.55
C VAL A 267 3.61 -12.81 -7.58
N PHE A 268 2.40 -13.10 -8.08
CA PHE A 268 1.33 -13.68 -7.25
C PHE A 268 1.68 -15.10 -6.79
N ALA A 269 2.22 -15.94 -7.67
CA ALA A 269 2.62 -17.31 -7.35
C ALA A 269 3.74 -17.34 -6.32
N PHE A 270 4.70 -16.41 -6.40
CA PHE A 270 5.76 -16.26 -5.40
C PHE A 270 5.20 -15.87 -4.03
N ALA A 271 4.35 -14.83 -3.99
CA ALA A 271 3.69 -14.40 -2.76
C ALA A 271 2.85 -15.53 -2.14
N LYS A 272 2.07 -16.25 -2.96
CA LYS A 272 1.30 -17.43 -2.52
C LYS A 272 2.20 -18.50 -1.92
N THR A 273 3.28 -18.85 -2.60
CA THR A 273 4.21 -19.91 -2.13
C THR A 273 4.82 -19.52 -0.79
N TRP A 274 5.21 -18.25 -0.62
CA TRP A 274 5.71 -17.74 0.64
C TRP A 274 4.64 -17.77 1.75
N LEU A 275 3.40 -17.34 1.46
CA LEU A 275 2.29 -17.39 2.41
C LEU A 275 1.93 -18.83 2.83
N ASP A 276 2.08 -19.79 1.94
CA ASP A 276 1.81 -21.21 2.27
C ASP A 276 2.91 -21.81 3.16
N ALA A 277 4.13 -21.31 3.08
CA ALA A 277 5.24 -21.74 3.92
C ALA A 277 5.16 -21.22 5.38
N LEU A 278 4.25 -20.30 5.68
CA LEU A 278 4.04 -19.74 7.03
C LEU A 278 3.07 -20.57 7.90
N ASN A 279 2.59 -21.71 7.41
CA ASN A 279 1.62 -22.56 8.13
C ASN A 279 2.25 -23.44 9.19
#